data_72a3d04279b402f82a945ba8c8c9d036
#
_entry.id   72a3d04279b402f82a945ba8c8c9d036
#
_cell.length_a   1.000
_cell.length_b   1.000
_cell.length_c   1.000
_cell.angle_alpha   90.00
_cell.angle_beta   90.00
_cell.angle_gamma   90.00
#
_symmetry.space_group_name_H-M   'P 1'
#
loop_
_entity.id
_entity.type
_entity.pdbx_description
1 polymer ?
#
loop_
_entity_poly.entity_id
_entity_poly.type
_entity_poly.pdbx_seq_one_letter_code
_entity_poly.pdbx_strand_id
1 'polypeptide(L)'
;MNRLIEILHGGNHSLVVAGSEIRTFDGRGIADLYRLFTLEPDFLAGASVADKVVGKGAAALMVLGGVKEVYAGMASSAALTLLHNSGVAARCDLEVPHIINRTGDGICPVEQLCLDCATAAECLPRIEQFMQQLKQQNDASK
;
A
#
# COMPACT_ATOMS: atom_id res chain seq x y z
N MET A 1 9.21 -10.37 -11.08
CA MET A 1 8.12 -10.43 -10.07
C MET A 1 8.06 -11.73 -9.30
N ASN A 2 8.26 -12.88 -9.95
CA ASN A 2 8.18 -14.18 -9.24
C ASN A 2 9.10 -14.26 -8.02
N ARG A 3 10.31 -13.71 -8.13
CA ARG A 3 11.25 -13.68 -7.01
C ARG A 3 10.71 -12.90 -5.81
N LEU A 4 10.06 -11.76 -6.07
CA LEU A 4 9.49 -10.95 -5.00
C LEU A 4 8.35 -11.68 -4.29
N ILE A 5 7.53 -12.39 -5.06
CA ILE A 5 6.43 -13.19 -4.51
C ILE A 5 6.98 -14.31 -3.62
N GLU A 6 8.04 -14.98 -4.06
CA GLU A 6 8.69 -16.01 -3.27
C GLU A 6 9.26 -15.48 -1.97
N ILE A 7 9.89 -14.30 -2.02
CA ILE A 7 10.43 -13.63 -0.83
C ILE A 7 9.29 -13.25 0.12
N LEU A 8 8.21 -12.69 -0.43
CA LEU A 8 7.06 -12.27 0.38
C LEU A 8 6.48 -13.45 1.16
N HIS A 9 6.21 -14.56 0.50
CA HIS A 9 5.60 -15.72 1.14
C HIS A 9 6.61 -16.53 1.95
N GLY A 10 7.79 -16.78 1.40
CA GLY A 10 8.81 -17.61 2.04
C GLY A 10 9.34 -17.02 3.33
N GLY A 11 9.50 -15.69 3.38
CA GLY A 11 9.95 -14.98 4.58
C GLY A 11 8.80 -14.49 5.46
N ASN A 12 7.56 -14.76 5.08
CA ASN A 12 6.37 -14.28 5.78
C ASN A 12 6.40 -12.76 6.00
N HIS A 13 6.84 -12.04 4.98
CA HIS A 13 6.88 -10.58 5.01
C HIS A 13 5.53 -9.98 4.63
N SER A 14 5.28 -8.74 5.01
CA SER A 14 4.07 -8.01 4.61
C SER A 14 4.26 -7.24 3.30
N LEU A 15 5.49 -6.80 3.02
CA LEU A 15 5.80 -5.96 1.88
C LEU A 15 7.22 -6.24 1.40
N VAL A 16 7.41 -6.33 0.09
CA VAL A 16 8.73 -6.44 -0.55
C VAL A 16 8.80 -5.39 -1.64
N VAL A 17 9.84 -4.57 -1.64
CA VAL A 17 10.04 -3.52 -2.64
C VAL A 17 11.39 -3.71 -3.30
N ALA A 18 11.39 -3.84 -4.62
CA ALA A 18 12.59 -3.95 -5.43
C ALA A 18 12.82 -2.65 -6.19
N GLY A 19 13.64 -1.78 -5.63
CA GLY A 19 14.13 -0.58 -6.27
C GLY A 19 15.59 -0.78 -6.68
N SER A 20 16.50 0.05 -6.19
CA SER A 20 17.94 -0.13 -6.39
C SER A 20 18.47 -1.38 -5.68
N GLU A 21 17.74 -1.84 -4.68
CA GLU A 21 17.99 -3.09 -3.96
C GLU A 21 16.64 -3.69 -3.56
N ILE A 22 16.64 -4.90 -3.02
CA ILE A 22 15.42 -5.53 -2.52
C ILE A 22 15.35 -5.29 -1.01
N ARG A 23 14.23 -4.68 -0.55
CA ARG A 23 13.96 -4.48 0.87
C ARG A 23 12.69 -5.21 1.27
N THR A 24 12.69 -5.78 2.46
CA THR A 24 11.55 -6.50 3.03
C THR A 24 11.06 -5.77 4.28
N PHE A 25 9.75 -5.83 4.50
CA PHE A 25 9.09 -5.14 5.61
C PHE A 25 8.09 -6.07 6.26
N ASP A 26 7.95 -5.97 7.57
CA ASP A 26 7.07 -6.85 8.35
C ASP A 26 6.01 -6.06 9.13
N GLY A 27 5.92 -4.75 8.88
CA GLY A 27 4.96 -3.88 9.53
C GLY A 27 3.53 -4.12 9.08
N ARG A 28 2.61 -3.42 9.70
CA ARG A 28 1.19 -3.51 9.38
C ARG A 28 0.69 -2.22 8.76
N GLY A 29 -0.33 -2.35 7.91
CA GLY A 29 -0.94 -1.22 7.24
C GLY A 29 0.02 -0.58 6.26
N ILE A 30 -0.08 0.73 6.10
CA ILE A 30 0.66 1.47 5.07
C ILE A 30 1.89 2.20 5.62
N ALA A 31 2.24 2.01 6.90
CA ALA A 31 3.29 2.81 7.54
C ALA A 31 4.64 2.71 6.83
N ASP A 32 5.06 1.48 6.47
CA ASP A 32 6.35 1.29 5.80
C ASP A 32 6.35 1.92 4.41
N LEU A 33 5.27 1.72 3.66
CA LEU A 33 5.13 2.29 2.32
C LEU A 33 5.08 3.83 2.38
N TYR A 34 4.34 4.37 3.35
CA TYR A 34 4.26 5.82 3.54
C TYR A 34 5.63 6.41 3.87
N ARG A 35 6.40 5.74 4.71
CA ARG A 35 7.76 6.18 5.06
C ARG A 35 8.67 6.18 3.83
N LEU A 36 8.62 5.15 3.00
CA LEU A 36 9.38 5.13 1.75
C LEU A 36 8.97 6.28 0.84
N PHE A 37 7.66 6.49 0.71
CA PHE A 37 7.13 7.56 -0.14
C PHE A 37 7.61 8.95 0.32
N THR A 38 7.62 9.20 1.64
CA THR A 38 7.97 10.52 2.18
C THR A 38 9.47 10.76 2.30
N LEU A 39 10.23 9.72 2.68
CA LEU A 39 11.66 9.87 2.98
C LEU A 39 12.58 9.40 1.86
N GLU A 40 12.14 8.45 1.05
CA GLU A 40 12.94 7.84 0.00
C GLU A 40 12.15 7.67 -1.30
N PRO A 41 11.58 8.77 -1.84
CA PRO A 41 10.73 8.64 -3.03
C PRO A 41 11.48 8.07 -4.25
N ASP A 42 12.77 8.30 -4.37
CA ASP A 42 13.59 7.78 -5.47
C ASP A 42 13.68 6.25 -5.42
N PHE A 43 13.56 5.66 -4.23
CA PHE A 43 13.58 4.21 -4.09
C PHE A 43 12.31 3.57 -4.66
N LEU A 44 11.16 4.24 -4.52
CA LEU A 44 9.90 3.76 -5.08
C LEU A 44 9.79 3.98 -6.58
N ALA A 45 10.43 5.02 -7.12
CA ALA A 45 10.30 5.36 -8.53
C ALA A 45 10.81 4.21 -9.42
N GLY A 46 9.93 3.66 -10.25
CA GLY A 46 10.25 2.53 -11.13
C GLY A 46 10.39 1.19 -10.42
N ALA A 47 10.03 1.10 -9.15
CA ALA A 47 10.18 -0.13 -8.37
C ALA A 47 9.11 -1.16 -8.71
N SER A 48 9.41 -2.43 -8.40
CA SER A 48 8.43 -3.53 -8.39
C SER A 48 8.07 -3.81 -6.93
N VAL A 49 6.79 -4.04 -6.67
CA VAL A 49 6.28 -4.23 -5.31
C VAL A 49 5.48 -5.52 -5.21
N ALA A 50 5.74 -6.29 -4.16
CA ALA A 50 4.89 -7.40 -3.75
C ALA A 50 4.38 -7.11 -2.34
N ASP A 51 3.06 -7.11 -2.16
CA ASP A 51 2.40 -6.74 -0.93
C ASP A 51 1.35 -7.78 -0.58
N LYS A 52 1.21 -8.11 0.69
CA LYS A 52 0.20 -9.05 1.15
C LYS A 52 -1.22 -8.52 0.92
N VAL A 53 -1.45 -7.26 1.24
CA VAL A 53 -2.78 -6.64 1.18
C VAL A 53 -2.67 -5.22 0.65
N VAL A 54 -3.36 -4.94 -0.45
CA VAL A 54 -3.34 -3.62 -1.08
C VAL A 54 -4.74 -3.04 -1.09
N GLY A 55 -4.98 -2.02 -0.27
CA GLY A 55 -6.17 -1.19 -0.32
C GLY A 55 -5.94 0.05 -1.16
N LYS A 56 -6.97 0.88 -1.28
CA LYS A 56 -6.91 2.07 -2.13
C LYS A 56 -5.85 3.07 -1.66
N GLY A 57 -5.64 3.19 -0.33
CA GLY A 57 -4.59 4.07 0.20
C GLY A 57 -3.19 3.63 -0.20
N ALA A 58 -2.89 2.34 -0.06
CA ALA A 58 -1.61 1.78 -0.49
C ALA A 58 -1.41 1.97 -1.99
N ALA A 59 -2.46 1.69 -2.79
CA ALA A 59 -2.41 1.88 -4.23
C ALA A 59 -2.10 3.32 -4.60
N ALA A 60 -2.69 4.29 -3.89
CA ALA A 60 -2.43 5.70 -4.13
C ALA A 60 -0.96 6.05 -3.89
N LEU A 61 -0.37 5.56 -2.81
CA LEU A 61 1.05 5.79 -2.52
C LEU A 61 1.95 5.16 -3.58
N MET A 62 1.60 3.97 -4.07
CA MET A 62 2.34 3.30 -5.14
C MET A 62 2.29 4.10 -6.43
N VAL A 63 1.11 4.61 -6.81
CA VAL A 63 0.93 5.43 -8.00
C VAL A 63 1.76 6.71 -7.89
N LEU A 64 1.63 7.44 -6.78
CA LEU A 64 2.33 8.70 -6.57
C LEU A 64 3.84 8.49 -6.46
N GLY A 65 4.27 7.36 -5.93
CA GLY A 65 5.69 7.01 -5.83
C GLY A 65 6.32 6.57 -7.14
N GLY A 66 5.53 6.34 -8.18
CA GLY A 66 6.04 5.94 -9.48
C GLY A 66 6.38 4.47 -9.61
N VAL A 67 5.73 3.61 -8.83
CA VAL A 67 5.89 2.15 -8.91
C VAL A 67 5.45 1.66 -10.29
N LYS A 68 6.22 0.75 -10.90
CA LYS A 68 5.91 0.27 -12.25
C LYS A 68 5.01 -0.96 -12.28
N GLU A 69 5.13 -1.83 -11.28
CA GLU A 69 4.33 -3.05 -11.22
C GLU A 69 4.08 -3.48 -9.79
N VAL A 70 2.93 -4.10 -9.55
CA VAL A 70 2.48 -4.52 -8.22
C VAL A 70 1.89 -5.92 -8.30
N TYR A 71 2.30 -6.76 -7.35
CA TYR A 71 1.59 -7.99 -7.02
C TYR A 71 1.00 -7.85 -5.63
N ALA A 72 -0.26 -8.24 -5.47
CA ALA A 72 -0.93 -8.26 -4.17
C ALA A 72 -1.45 -9.66 -3.87
N GLY A 73 -1.26 -10.13 -2.65
CA GLY A 73 -1.93 -11.35 -2.22
C GLY A 73 -3.44 -11.14 -2.23
N MET A 74 -3.88 -10.03 -1.66
CA MET A 74 -5.27 -9.58 -1.66
C MET A 74 -5.31 -8.09 -2.02
N ALA A 75 -6.25 -7.70 -2.88
CA ALA A 75 -6.43 -6.31 -3.25
C ALA A 75 -7.90 -5.96 -3.31
N SER A 76 -8.25 -4.73 -2.93
CA SER A 76 -9.62 -4.26 -3.12
C SER A 76 -9.85 -3.88 -4.58
N SER A 77 -11.11 -3.95 -5.01
CA SER A 77 -11.50 -3.55 -6.37
C SER A 77 -11.11 -2.10 -6.64
N ALA A 78 -11.28 -1.21 -5.67
CA ALA A 78 -10.91 0.19 -5.80
C ALA A 78 -9.40 0.37 -5.99
N ALA A 79 -8.60 -0.43 -5.27
CA ALA A 79 -7.14 -0.40 -5.42
C ALA A 79 -6.70 -0.80 -6.82
N LEU A 80 -7.25 -1.92 -7.32
CA LEU A 80 -6.92 -2.40 -8.67
C LEU A 80 -7.32 -1.40 -9.74
N THR A 81 -8.51 -0.82 -9.63
CA THR A 81 -8.99 0.20 -10.56
C THR A 81 -8.04 1.40 -10.60
N LEU A 82 -7.63 1.89 -9.44
CA LEU A 82 -6.71 3.03 -9.34
C LEU A 82 -5.36 2.72 -9.98
N LEU A 83 -4.81 1.54 -9.70
CA LEU A 83 -3.52 1.11 -10.27
C LEU A 83 -3.61 1.00 -11.80
N HIS A 84 -4.63 0.31 -12.30
CA HIS A 84 -4.82 0.11 -13.74
C HIS A 84 -5.04 1.44 -14.47
N ASN A 85 -5.87 2.31 -13.92
CA ASN A 85 -6.15 3.62 -14.53
C ASN A 85 -4.92 4.53 -14.54
N SER A 86 -3.98 4.27 -13.66
CA SER A 86 -2.74 5.06 -13.57
C SER A 86 -1.59 4.44 -14.37
N GLY A 87 -1.85 3.37 -15.11
CA GLY A 87 -0.84 2.74 -15.96
C GLY A 87 0.10 1.80 -15.23
N VAL A 88 -0.22 1.41 -14.00
CA VAL A 88 0.59 0.47 -13.21
C VAL A 88 0.15 -0.96 -13.55
N ALA A 89 1.10 -1.83 -13.89
CA ALA A 89 0.80 -3.24 -14.10
C ALA A 89 0.53 -3.88 -12.73
N ALA A 90 -0.70 -4.32 -12.51
CA ALA A 90 -1.10 -4.85 -11.20
C ALA A 90 -1.86 -6.15 -11.36
N ARG A 91 -1.57 -7.10 -10.44
CA ARG A 91 -2.31 -8.36 -10.35
C ARG A 91 -2.43 -8.77 -8.88
N CYS A 92 -3.41 -9.62 -8.59
CA CYS A 92 -3.60 -10.15 -7.25
C CYS A 92 -4.08 -11.59 -7.31
N ASP A 93 -3.90 -12.31 -6.21
CA ASP A 93 -4.44 -13.66 -6.07
C ASP A 93 -5.92 -13.61 -5.71
N LEU A 94 -6.33 -12.64 -4.89
CA LEU A 94 -7.70 -12.50 -4.43
C LEU A 94 -8.13 -11.03 -4.50
N GLU A 95 -9.18 -10.77 -5.29
CA GLU A 95 -9.82 -9.46 -5.32
C GLU A 95 -11.01 -9.46 -4.37
N VAL A 96 -11.13 -8.41 -3.55
CA VAL A 96 -12.23 -8.25 -2.59
C VAL A 96 -12.90 -6.89 -2.79
N PRO A 97 -14.19 -6.72 -2.41
CA PRO A 97 -14.85 -5.42 -2.52
C PRO A 97 -14.16 -4.34 -1.69
N HIS A 98 -13.74 -4.66 -0.48
CA HIS A 98 -13.07 -3.74 0.43
C HIS A 98 -12.08 -4.50 1.30
N ILE A 99 -11.00 -3.82 1.71
CA ILE A 99 -10.11 -4.35 2.73
C ILE A 99 -10.81 -4.22 4.08
N ILE A 100 -10.87 -5.32 4.83
CA ILE A 100 -11.53 -5.38 6.13
C ILE A 100 -10.50 -5.07 7.22
N ASN A 101 -10.93 -4.39 8.28
CA ASN A 101 -10.06 -4.05 9.40
C ASN A 101 -9.68 -5.31 10.20
N ARG A 102 -8.78 -5.15 11.17
CA ARG A 102 -8.23 -6.29 11.92
C ARG A 102 -9.27 -7.02 12.76
N THR A 103 -10.28 -6.32 13.26
CA THR A 103 -11.34 -6.89 14.08
C THR A 103 -12.40 -7.60 13.24
N GLY A 104 -12.39 -7.42 11.92
CA GLY A 104 -13.31 -8.09 11.01
C GLY A 104 -14.71 -7.51 10.97
N ASP A 105 -14.94 -6.37 11.63
CA ASP A 105 -16.28 -5.78 11.78
C ASP A 105 -16.51 -4.53 10.91
N GLY A 106 -15.56 -4.17 10.06
CA GLY A 106 -15.72 -3.01 9.19
C GLY A 106 -14.59 -2.87 8.19
N ILE A 107 -14.68 -1.82 7.38
CA ILE A 107 -13.70 -1.50 6.36
C ILE A 107 -12.43 -0.91 7.01
N CYS A 108 -11.27 -1.27 6.49
CA CYS A 108 -10.00 -0.67 6.92
C CYS A 108 -10.10 0.86 6.90
N PRO A 109 -9.70 1.55 7.99
CA PRO A 109 -9.85 3.01 8.06
C PRO A 109 -9.22 3.78 6.91
N VAL A 110 -8.03 3.38 6.46
CA VAL A 110 -7.36 4.05 5.34
C VAL A 110 -8.12 3.85 4.04
N GLU A 111 -8.63 2.64 3.80
CA GLU A 111 -9.42 2.38 2.59
C GLU A 111 -10.72 3.21 2.62
N GLN A 112 -11.38 3.27 3.76
CA GLN A 112 -12.61 4.04 3.89
C GLN A 112 -12.37 5.54 3.63
N LEU A 113 -11.27 6.10 4.12
CA LEU A 113 -10.93 7.50 3.89
C LEU A 113 -10.72 7.81 2.41
N CYS A 114 -10.26 6.82 1.63
CA CYS A 114 -9.93 7.01 0.22
C CYS A 114 -11.05 6.60 -0.74
N LEU A 115 -12.14 6.02 -0.26
CA LEU A 115 -13.19 5.44 -1.12
C LEU A 115 -13.78 6.45 -2.11
N ASP A 116 -14.02 7.68 -1.66
CA ASP A 116 -14.64 8.70 -2.50
C ASP A 116 -13.64 9.57 -3.27
N CYS A 117 -12.36 9.25 -3.17
CA CYS A 117 -11.34 9.96 -3.94
C CYS A 117 -11.32 9.45 -5.38
N ALA A 118 -11.26 10.36 -6.34
CA ALA A 118 -11.19 10.00 -7.76
C ALA A 118 -9.76 9.68 -8.20
N THR A 119 -8.76 10.31 -7.60
CA THR A 119 -7.36 10.19 -7.99
C THR A 119 -6.46 9.85 -6.82
N ALA A 120 -5.26 9.35 -7.13
CA ALA A 120 -4.24 9.10 -6.10
C ALA A 120 -3.86 10.39 -5.37
N ALA A 121 -3.77 11.50 -6.09
CA ALA A 121 -3.41 12.79 -5.50
C ALA A 121 -4.43 13.25 -4.47
N GLU A 122 -5.72 12.96 -4.68
CA GLU A 122 -6.78 13.29 -3.71
C GLU A 122 -6.68 12.44 -2.45
N CYS A 123 -6.15 11.22 -2.55
CA CYS A 123 -5.98 10.35 -1.39
C CYS A 123 -4.88 10.83 -0.46
N LEU A 124 -3.85 11.48 -0.99
CA LEU A 124 -2.65 11.79 -0.21
C LEU A 124 -2.91 12.65 1.03
N PRO A 125 -3.62 13.78 0.96
CA PRO A 125 -3.85 14.58 2.18
C PRO A 125 -4.64 13.82 3.24
N ARG A 126 -5.53 12.91 2.84
CA ARG A 126 -6.27 12.07 3.78
C ARG A 126 -5.37 11.05 4.46
N ILE A 127 -4.45 10.45 3.69
CA ILE A 127 -3.46 9.52 4.23
C ILE A 127 -2.52 10.24 5.19
N GLU A 128 -2.05 11.43 4.82
CA GLU A 128 -1.18 12.24 5.66
C GLU A 128 -1.84 12.58 6.99
N GLN A 129 -3.10 13.00 6.94
CA GLN A 129 -3.87 13.31 8.15
C GLN A 129 -4.02 12.08 9.05
N PHE A 130 -4.33 10.93 8.45
CA PHE A 130 -4.45 9.67 9.18
C PHE A 130 -3.14 9.29 9.87
N MET A 131 -2.02 9.41 9.17
CA MET A 131 -0.70 9.09 9.71
C MET A 131 -0.33 10.02 10.86
N GLN A 132 -0.66 11.31 10.75
CA GLN A 132 -0.44 12.27 11.82
C GLN A 132 -1.27 11.92 13.06
N GLN A 133 -2.52 11.53 12.88
CA GLN A 133 -3.39 11.13 13.99
C GLN A 133 -2.85 9.90 14.69
N LEU A 134 -2.36 8.90 13.95
CA LEU A 134 -1.72 7.72 14.54
C LEU A 134 -0.50 8.09 15.37
N LYS A 135 0.32 9.00 14.87
CA LYS A 135 1.51 9.47 15.58
C LYS A 135 1.14 10.16 16.89
N GLN A 136 0.12 11.03 16.84
CA GLN A 136 -0.36 11.74 18.04
C GLN A 136 -0.91 10.77 19.09
N GLN A 137 -1.67 9.75 18.66
CA GLN A 137 -2.19 8.72 19.56
C GLN A 137 -1.06 7.94 20.22
N ASN A 138 -0.04 7.57 19.46
CA ASN A 138 1.13 6.86 20.00
C ASN A 138 1.91 7.73 20.97
N ASP A 139 2.09 9.02 20.67
CA ASP A 139 2.76 9.96 21.56
C ASP A 139 1.97 10.19 22.85
N ALA A 140 0.64 10.27 22.75
CA ALA A 140 -0.25 10.43 23.89
C ALA A 140 -0.28 9.18 24.81
N SER A 141 0.01 8.01 24.24
CA SER A 141 0.03 6.74 24.99
C SER A 141 1.31 6.54 25.81
N LYS A 142 2.28 7.39 25.61
CA LYS A 142 3.54 7.34 26.35
C LYS A 142 3.43 8.21 27.59
#